data_f222230a34db79ae3b5df0a75ccc3cfd
#
_entry.id   f222230a34db79ae3b5df0a75ccc3cfd
#
_cell.length_a   1.000
_cell.length_b   1.000
_cell.length_c   1.000
_cell.angle_alpha   90.00
_cell.angle_beta   90.00
_cell.angle_gamma   90.00
#
_symmetry.space_group_name_H-M   'P 1'
#
loop_
_entity.id
_entity.type
_entity.pdbx_description
1 polymer ?
#
loop_
_entity_poly.entity_id
_entity_poly.type
_entity_poly.pdbx_seq_one_letter_code
_entity_poly.pdbx_strand_id
1 'polypeptide(L)'
;LRGESNAVNLFFINPNGIIFGSNARLDVGGKARGSFVATTLDSIVWADGSKFSAINPNGSSSLLKIVGDPTGFAASLKQPGAIEVKSGANLTNGSYINRPYTLPRSTYDGQSLLLLGGDVKVDGATIQASGGRV
;
A
#
# COMPACT_ATOMS: atom_id res chain seq x y z
N LEU A 1 4.45 11.92 -2.50
CA LEU A 1 4.18 11.71 -3.94
C LEU A 1 2.79 12.26 -4.28
N ARG A 2 2.74 13.38 -4.99
CA ARG A 2 1.51 13.93 -5.56
C ARG A 2 1.43 13.53 -7.04
N GLY A 3 0.56 12.60 -7.37
CA GLY A 3 0.15 12.35 -8.74
C GLY A 3 -0.97 13.30 -9.11
N GLU A 4 -0.77 14.21 -10.06
CA GLU A 4 -1.78 15.24 -10.36
C GLU A 4 -2.90 14.80 -11.29
N SER A 5 -2.78 13.70 -12.01
CA SER A 5 -3.78 13.30 -13.00
C SER A 5 -4.10 11.81 -13.10
N ASN A 6 -3.24 10.90 -12.65
CA ASN A 6 -3.47 9.46 -12.74
C ASN A 6 -3.42 8.80 -11.36
N ALA A 7 -4.25 7.78 -11.16
CA ALA A 7 -4.19 6.94 -9.97
C ALA A 7 -2.82 6.25 -9.90
N VAL A 8 -2.09 6.46 -8.82
CA VAL A 8 -0.79 5.82 -8.57
C VAL A 8 -0.93 4.88 -7.39
N ASN A 9 -0.70 3.59 -7.60
CA ASN A 9 -0.62 2.62 -6.53
C ASN A 9 0.76 2.71 -5.87
N LEU A 10 0.78 2.80 -4.54
CA LEU A 10 2.01 2.85 -3.76
C LEU A 10 2.25 1.52 -3.04
N PHE A 11 3.39 0.90 -3.33
CA PHE A 11 3.86 -0.31 -2.66
C PHE A 11 5.04 0.03 -1.76
N PHE A 12 4.87 -0.19 -0.47
CA PHE A 12 5.92 -0.02 0.53
C PHE A 12 6.34 -1.39 1.07
N ILE A 13 7.58 -1.77 0.79
CA ILE A 13 8.10 -3.12 1.08
C ILE A 13 9.28 -2.99 2.03
N ASN A 14 9.20 -3.65 3.18
CA ASN A 14 10.32 -3.78 4.10
C ASN A 14 10.26 -5.13 4.86
N PRO A 15 11.03 -6.14 4.43
CA PRO A 15 11.02 -7.46 5.07
C PRO A 15 11.40 -7.47 6.55
N ASN A 16 12.13 -6.46 7.02
CA ASN A 16 12.55 -6.38 8.42
C ASN A 16 11.44 -5.91 9.38
N GLY A 17 10.36 -5.35 8.84
CA GLY A 17 9.25 -4.82 9.62
C GLY A 17 8.88 -3.39 9.26
N ILE A 18 7.67 -3.00 9.61
CA ILE A 18 7.13 -1.66 9.34
C ILE A 18 6.43 -1.17 10.61
N ILE A 19 6.71 0.07 11.00
CA ILE A 19 6.04 0.72 12.12
C ILE A 19 5.41 2.02 11.63
N PHE A 20 4.09 2.10 11.75
CA PHE A 20 3.34 3.35 11.60
C PHE A 20 3.21 3.99 12.98
N GLY A 21 3.99 5.03 13.23
CA GLY A 21 3.97 5.77 14.49
C GLY A 21 2.66 6.54 14.72
N SER A 22 2.46 7.06 15.91
CA SER A 22 1.22 7.76 16.33
C SER A 22 0.84 8.96 15.44
N ASN A 23 1.81 9.56 14.79
CA ASN A 23 1.58 10.68 13.87
C ASN A 23 1.49 10.26 12.39
N ALA A 24 1.52 8.95 12.11
CA ALA A 24 1.43 8.46 10.74
C ALA A 24 0.10 8.87 10.10
N ARG A 25 0.19 9.37 8.87
CA ARG A 25 -0.95 9.76 8.04
C ARG A 25 -0.72 9.25 6.63
N LEU A 26 -1.80 8.85 5.99
CA LEU A 26 -1.76 8.34 4.62
C LEU A 26 -2.45 9.33 3.68
N ASP A 27 -1.75 9.71 2.62
CA ASP A 27 -2.31 10.49 1.50
C ASP A 27 -1.67 10.01 0.19
N VAL A 28 -2.33 9.08 -0.47
CA VAL A 28 -1.82 8.44 -1.70
C VAL A 28 -2.66 8.86 -2.90
N GLY A 29 -1.98 9.34 -3.93
CA GLY A 29 -2.56 9.47 -5.25
C GLY A 29 -3.28 10.79 -5.57
N GLY A 30 -3.12 11.86 -4.79
CA GLY A 30 -3.64 13.19 -5.15
C GLY A 30 -5.14 13.21 -5.46
N LYS A 31 -5.54 13.81 -6.59
CA LYS A 31 -6.95 13.89 -7.03
C LYS A 31 -7.49 12.54 -7.52
N ALA A 32 -6.66 11.75 -8.19
CA ALA A 32 -6.97 10.38 -8.60
C ALA A 32 -6.30 9.41 -7.63
N ARG A 33 -7.05 8.97 -6.62
CA ARG A 33 -6.55 8.12 -5.55
C ARG A 33 -6.08 6.77 -6.06
N GLY A 34 -4.91 6.31 -5.57
CA GLY A 34 -4.39 4.98 -5.79
C GLY A 34 -4.53 4.08 -4.57
N SER A 35 -4.28 2.79 -4.75
CA SER A 35 -4.21 1.84 -3.65
C SER A 35 -2.88 1.95 -2.90
N PHE A 36 -2.91 1.70 -1.60
CA PHE A 36 -1.72 1.63 -0.76
C PHE A 36 -1.50 0.21 -0.27
N VAL A 37 -0.30 -0.28 -0.44
CA VAL A 37 0.12 -1.58 0.05
C VAL A 37 1.38 -1.42 0.89
N ALA A 38 1.33 -1.84 2.15
CA ALA A 38 2.50 -2.02 3.00
C ALA A 38 2.70 -3.50 3.28
N THR A 39 3.89 -4.02 2.96
CA THR A 39 4.17 -5.45 3.16
C THR A 39 5.56 -5.69 3.71
N THR A 40 5.66 -6.70 4.57
CA THR A 40 6.92 -7.27 5.02
C THR A 40 7.28 -8.55 4.28
N LEU A 41 6.48 -8.97 3.31
CA LEU A 41 6.89 -9.95 2.33
C LEU A 41 7.98 -9.34 1.44
N ASP A 42 8.91 -10.16 0.99
CA ASP A 42 10.11 -9.66 0.30
C ASP A 42 9.95 -9.49 -1.21
N SER A 43 8.85 -9.95 -1.77
CA SER A 43 8.69 -9.97 -3.23
C SER A 43 7.29 -9.64 -3.71
N ILE A 44 7.23 -8.96 -4.85
CA ILE A 44 6.01 -8.72 -5.64
C ILE A 44 6.09 -9.57 -6.90
N VAL A 45 4.97 -10.17 -7.30
CA VAL A 45 4.87 -11.05 -8.46
C VAL A 45 3.76 -10.55 -9.40
N TRP A 46 4.00 -10.65 -10.70
CA TRP A 46 3.06 -10.32 -11.77
C TRP A 46 2.59 -11.57 -12.51
N ALA A 47 1.49 -11.46 -13.26
CA ALA A 47 0.87 -12.56 -13.99
C ALA A 47 1.77 -13.20 -15.04
N ASP A 48 2.70 -12.43 -15.61
CA ASP A 48 3.68 -12.91 -16.60
C ASP A 48 4.88 -13.63 -15.98
N GLY A 49 4.88 -13.83 -14.64
CA GLY A 49 5.99 -14.41 -13.91
C GLY A 49 7.10 -13.42 -13.56
N SER A 50 6.98 -12.16 -13.96
CA SER A 50 7.91 -11.11 -13.52
C SER A 50 7.88 -10.95 -12.01
N LYS A 51 9.04 -10.64 -11.42
CA LYS A 51 9.20 -10.56 -9.98
C LYS A 51 10.11 -9.39 -9.62
N PHE A 52 9.72 -8.64 -8.60
CA PHE A 52 10.59 -7.72 -7.88
C PHE A 52 10.90 -8.31 -6.50
N SER A 53 12.17 -8.30 -6.10
CA SER A 53 12.60 -8.74 -4.77
C SER A 53 13.34 -7.62 -4.04
N ALA A 54 12.87 -7.29 -2.86
CA ALA A 54 13.49 -6.27 -2.01
C ALA A 54 14.82 -6.74 -1.38
N ILE A 55 15.00 -8.07 -1.23
CA ILE A 55 16.23 -8.65 -0.67
C ILE A 55 17.25 -9.07 -1.74
N ASN A 56 16.82 -9.18 -2.99
CA ASN A 56 17.69 -9.47 -4.14
C ASN A 56 17.27 -8.62 -5.34
N PRO A 57 17.49 -7.31 -5.31
CA PRO A 57 17.07 -6.43 -6.38
C PRO A 57 17.76 -6.71 -7.72
N ASN A 58 19.00 -7.22 -7.70
CA ASN A 58 19.73 -7.59 -8.92
C ASN A 58 19.14 -8.84 -9.62
N GLY A 59 18.43 -9.68 -8.89
CA GLY A 59 17.70 -10.83 -9.43
C GLY A 59 16.27 -10.50 -9.84
N SER A 60 15.86 -9.26 -9.71
CA SER A 60 14.52 -8.81 -10.08
C SER A 60 14.40 -8.64 -11.59
N SER A 61 13.19 -8.86 -12.10
CA SER A 61 12.85 -8.49 -13.48
C SER A 61 13.02 -6.98 -13.68
N SER A 62 13.37 -6.58 -14.91
CA SER A 62 13.48 -5.16 -15.23
C SER A 62 12.13 -4.46 -15.02
N LEU A 63 12.06 -3.51 -14.10
CA LEU A 63 10.83 -2.75 -13.80
C LEU A 63 10.27 -2.02 -15.02
N LEU A 64 11.13 -1.68 -15.98
CA LEU A 64 10.71 -1.04 -17.24
C LEU A 64 9.95 -1.98 -18.19
N LYS A 65 10.03 -3.28 -17.96
CA LYS A 65 9.33 -4.31 -18.76
C LYS A 65 8.07 -4.85 -18.08
N ILE A 66 7.85 -4.49 -16.82
CA ILE A 66 6.67 -4.94 -16.07
C ILE A 66 5.48 -4.08 -16.49
N VAL A 67 4.45 -4.73 -16.98
CA VAL A 67 3.19 -4.11 -17.41
C VAL A 67 2.04 -4.67 -16.58
N GLY A 68 1.18 -3.79 -16.11
CA GLY A 68 -0.01 -4.15 -15.34
C GLY A 68 0.18 -4.16 -13.83
N ASP A 69 -0.88 -4.53 -13.14
CA ASP A 69 -0.90 -4.60 -11.68
C ASP A 69 -0.27 -5.90 -11.17
N PRO A 70 0.34 -5.88 -9.99
CA PRO A 70 0.83 -7.10 -9.35
C PRO A 70 -0.32 -8.07 -9.07
N THR A 71 -0.05 -9.35 -9.23
CA THR A 71 -1.01 -10.44 -8.95
C THR A 71 -0.80 -11.08 -7.59
N GLY A 72 0.35 -10.83 -6.95
CA GLY A 72 0.62 -11.42 -5.65
C GLY A 72 1.90 -10.91 -4.98
N PHE A 73 2.08 -11.41 -3.78
CA PHE A 73 3.26 -11.19 -2.96
C PHE A 73 3.84 -12.53 -2.54
N ALA A 74 5.16 -12.61 -2.36
CA ALA A 74 5.83 -13.82 -1.94
C ALA A 74 6.84 -13.51 -0.82
N ALA A 75 7.01 -14.47 0.08
CA ALA A 75 8.03 -14.47 1.10
C ALA A 75 9.01 -15.61 0.83
N SER A 76 10.28 -15.28 0.64
CA SER A 76 11.37 -16.27 0.67
C SER A 76 11.94 -16.42 2.08
N LEU A 77 11.70 -15.44 2.96
CA LEU A 77 12.04 -15.52 4.38
C LEU A 77 11.02 -16.37 5.13
N LYS A 78 11.50 -17.22 6.03
CA LYS A 78 10.64 -18.08 6.86
C LYS A 78 9.73 -17.29 7.80
N GLN A 79 10.15 -16.11 8.22
CA GLN A 79 9.41 -15.22 9.11
C GLN A 79 9.56 -13.78 8.61
N PRO A 80 8.60 -13.26 7.84
CA PRO A 80 8.52 -11.85 7.53
C PRO A 80 8.37 -11.02 8.81
N GLY A 81 8.91 -9.82 8.81
CA GLY A 81 8.80 -8.91 9.95
C GLY A 81 7.35 -8.53 10.28
N ALA A 82 7.12 -7.97 11.45
CA ALA A 82 5.81 -7.49 11.87
C ALA A 82 5.48 -6.14 11.25
N ILE A 83 4.18 -5.87 11.09
CA ILE A 83 3.64 -4.53 10.87
C ILE A 83 2.97 -4.07 12.16
N GLU A 84 3.38 -2.92 12.68
CA GLU A 84 2.78 -2.31 13.86
C GLU A 84 2.14 -0.98 13.49
N VAL A 85 0.89 -0.78 13.88
CA VAL A 85 0.19 0.50 13.74
C VAL A 85 -0.12 1.03 15.13
N LYS A 86 0.60 2.07 15.53
CA LYS A 86 0.56 2.62 16.89
C LYS A 86 -0.69 3.47 17.10
N SER A 87 -1.10 3.57 18.35
CA SER A 87 -2.20 4.44 18.79
C SER A 87 -2.03 5.88 18.29
N GLY A 88 -3.09 6.44 17.73
CA GLY A 88 -3.09 7.77 17.12
C GLY A 88 -2.73 7.81 15.63
N ALA A 89 -2.21 6.72 15.04
CA ALA A 89 -2.04 6.63 13.60
C ALA A 89 -3.38 6.67 12.88
N ASN A 90 -3.40 7.31 11.71
CA ASN A 90 -4.58 7.39 10.86
C ASN A 90 -4.20 7.03 9.42
N LEU A 91 -4.41 5.77 9.09
CA LEU A 91 -4.19 5.21 7.76
C LEU A 91 -5.52 5.18 7.00
N THR A 92 -5.96 6.35 6.55
CA THR A 92 -7.20 6.52 5.80
C THR A 92 -6.89 6.73 4.34
N ASN A 93 -7.22 5.76 3.49
CA ASN A 93 -7.15 5.89 2.03
C ASN A 93 -8.53 6.29 1.49
N GLY A 94 -8.60 7.32 0.65
CA GLY A 94 -9.86 7.86 0.16
C GLY A 94 -10.54 8.86 1.11
N SER A 95 -9.79 9.59 1.92
CA SER A 95 -10.31 10.50 2.95
C SER A 95 -11.16 11.65 2.42
N TYR A 96 -12.20 11.97 3.17
CA TYR A 96 -13.19 13.03 2.93
C TYR A 96 -12.69 14.47 3.13
N ILE A 97 -11.49 14.67 3.66
CA ILE A 97 -11.13 15.93 4.33
C ILE A 97 -11.06 17.16 3.40
N ASN A 98 -11.00 16.96 2.07
CA ASN A 98 -10.98 18.08 1.12
C ASN A 98 -11.81 17.80 -0.16
N ARG A 99 -12.94 17.15 -0.01
CA ARG A 99 -13.79 16.85 -1.15
C ARG A 99 -14.64 18.10 -1.50
N PRO A 100 -14.51 18.70 -2.69
CA PRO A 100 -15.50 19.65 -3.16
C PRO A 100 -16.85 18.93 -3.26
N TYR A 101 -17.90 19.49 -2.67
CA TYR A 101 -19.26 18.94 -2.67
C TYR A 101 -19.84 18.70 -4.08
N THR A 102 -19.16 19.20 -5.10
CA THR A 102 -19.60 19.16 -6.51
C THR A 102 -19.15 17.90 -7.27
N LEU A 103 -18.30 17.04 -6.70
CA LEU A 103 -17.80 15.87 -7.42
C LEU A 103 -18.52 14.59 -6.99
N PRO A 104 -18.84 13.68 -7.92
CA PRO A 104 -19.46 12.41 -7.60
C PRO A 104 -18.62 11.61 -6.60
N ARG A 105 -19.29 10.93 -5.67
CA ARG A 105 -18.66 10.08 -4.65
C ARG A 105 -17.72 9.02 -5.24
N SER A 106 -18.09 8.52 -6.42
CA SER A 106 -17.36 7.44 -7.11
C SER A 106 -15.97 7.82 -7.61
N THR A 107 -15.61 9.11 -7.62
CA THR A 107 -14.33 9.56 -8.20
C THR A 107 -13.14 9.31 -7.26
N TYR A 108 -13.38 9.13 -5.95
CA TYR A 108 -12.33 9.03 -4.94
C TYR A 108 -12.44 7.79 -4.04
N ASP A 109 -13.51 7.03 -4.19
CA ASP A 109 -13.80 5.83 -3.41
C ASP A 109 -13.34 4.56 -4.17
N GLY A 110 -13.19 3.46 -3.46
CA GLY A 110 -12.90 2.16 -4.07
C GLY A 110 -11.43 1.76 -4.09
N GLN A 111 -10.52 2.60 -3.59
CA GLN A 111 -9.10 2.26 -3.50
C GLN A 111 -8.82 1.39 -2.27
N SER A 112 -7.93 0.44 -2.43
CA SER A 112 -7.61 -0.52 -1.38
C SER A 112 -6.48 -0.03 -0.47
N LEU A 113 -6.53 -0.45 0.79
CA LEU A 113 -5.45 -0.35 1.75
C LEU A 113 -5.12 -1.78 2.21
N LEU A 114 -3.91 -2.24 1.95
CA LEU A 114 -3.46 -3.58 2.31
C LEU A 114 -2.26 -3.51 3.25
N LEU A 115 -2.37 -4.16 4.40
CA LEU A 115 -1.26 -4.42 5.32
C LEU A 115 -1.03 -5.93 5.32
N LEU A 116 0.12 -6.39 4.84
CA LEU A 116 0.45 -7.80 4.67
C LEU A 116 1.81 -8.11 5.26
N GLY A 117 1.84 -8.83 6.38
CA GLY A 117 3.07 -9.13 7.12
C GLY A 117 3.06 -10.46 7.84
N GLY A 118 4.16 -10.77 8.54
CA GLY A 118 4.23 -11.92 9.43
C GLY A 118 3.20 -11.81 10.55
N ASP A 119 3.27 -10.71 11.30
CA ASP A 119 2.25 -10.30 12.26
C ASP A 119 1.75 -8.91 11.90
N VAL A 120 0.46 -8.64 12.08
CA VAL A 120 -0.11 -7.29 11.95
C VAL A 120 -0.74 -6.90 13.28
N LYS A 121 -0.15 -5.92 13.95
CA LYS A 121 -0.60 -5.41 15.25
C LYS A 121 -1.18 -4.01 15.08
N VAL A 122 -2.42 -3.83 15.47
CA VAL A 122 -3.10 -2.53 15.44
C VAL A 122 -3.52 -2.16 16.85
N ASP A 123 -2.99 -1.06 17.37
CA ASP A 123 -3.26 -0.60 18.71
C ASP A 123 -3.81 0.83 18.68
N GLY A 124 -5.12 0.98 18.91
CA GLY A 124 -5.79 2.28 19.00
C GLY A 124 -5.61 3.18 17.78
N ALA A 125 -5.48 2.62 16.59
CA ALA A 125 -5.30 3.33 15.35
C ALA A 125 -6.57 3.31 14.49
N THR A 126 -6.66 4.24 13.54
CA THR A 126 -7.70 4.23 12.51
C THR A 126 -7.15 3.63 11.22
N ILE A 127 -7.82 2.62 10.69
CA ILE A 127 -7.53 2.03 9.36
C ILE A 127 -8.83 2.06 8.56
N GLN A 128 -8.82 2.76 7.43
CA GLN A 128 -10.03 2.95 6.63
C GLN A 128 -9.70 3.04 5.14
N ALA A 129 -10.53 2.40 4.31
CA ALA A 129 -10.54 2.59 2.86
C ALA A 129 -11.99 2.85 2.43
N SER A 130 -12.34 4.13 2.21
CA SER A 130 -13.71 4.51 1.85
C SER A 130 -14.10 3.96 0.49
N GLY A 131 -15.14 3.09 0.45
CA GLY A 131 -15.59 2.41 -0.77
C GLY A 131 -14.62 1.37 -1.33
N GLY A 132 -13.47 1.17 -0.70
CA GLY A 132 -12.45 0.19 -1.06
C GLY A 132 -12.43 -1.02 -0.13
N ARG A 133 -11.27 -1.69 -0.07
CA ARG A 133 -11.01 -2.85 0.81
C ARG A 133 -9.86 -2.56 1.76
N VAL A 134 -9.96 -3.08 2.97
CA VAL A 134 -8.89 -3.17 3.96
C VAL A 134 -8.54 -4.64 4.16
#